data_1e5bcc2e75efd6d06657b4b080827d23
#
_entry.id   1e5bcc2e75efd6d06657b4b080827d23
#
_cell.length_a   1.000
_cell.length_b   1.000
_cell.length_c   1.000
_cell.angle_alpha   90.00
_cell.angle_beta   90.00
_cell.angle_gamma   90.00
#
_symmetry.space_group_name_H-M   'P 1'
#
loop_
_entity.id
_entity.type
_entity.pdbx_description
1 polymer ?
#
loop_
_entity_poly.entity_id
_entity_poly.type
_entity_poly.pdbx_seq_one_letter_code
_entity_poly.pdbx_strand_id
1 'polypeptide(L)'
;MSQRNPPGLINVWTILGALLVAGCLMLATWAAIGWTRPRPPGALGFVPADLTVIAPSTPTPSPAPTAAAIGTPSAQAGVIAVGAYVQIKGTEGQGLRIRSAPGLNSDTVFRGEEAETFKVTDGPQQTDGYTWWHVVAPYDNTRAGWAAADFLAVVPAP
;
A
#
# COMPACT_ATOMS: atom_id res chain seq x y z
N MET A 1 -59.65 10.10 -41.46
CA MET A 1 -59.45 8.74 -40.95
C MET A 1 -58.05 8.64 -40.38
N SER A 2 -57.93 8.74 -39.05
CA SER A 2 -56.63 8.77 -38.36
C SER A 2 -56.30 7.33 -37.90
N GLN A 3 -55.28 6.72 -38.50
CA GLN A 3 -54.75 5.42 -38.11
C GLN A 3 -53.96 5.59 -36.81
N ARG A 4 -54.50 5.13 -35.69
CA ARG A 4 -53.76 4.95 -34.44
C ARG A 4 -52.91 3.68 -34.56
N ASN A 5 -51.60 3.83 -34.65
CA ASN A 5 -50.67 2.73 -34.42
C ASN A 5 -50.85 2.22 -32.98
N PRO A 6 -51.05 0.91 -32.77
CA PRO A 6 -51.03 0.33 -31.43
C PRO A 6 -49.63 0.39 -30.84
N PRO A 7 -49.48 0.61 -29.52
CA PRO A 7 -48.17 0.54 -28.85
C PRO A 7 -47.60 -0.87 -29.07
N GLY A 8 -46.37 -0.89 -29.60
CA GLY A 8 -45.66 -2.15 -29.89
C GLY A 8 -45.60 -3.03 -28.64
N LEU A 9 -46.29 -4.16 -28.70
CA LEU A 9 -46.17 -5.22 -27.72
C LEU A 9 -44.70 -5.69 -27.70
N ILE A 10 -43.97 -5.32 -26.65
CA ILE A 10 -42.62 -5.85 -26.39
C ILE A 10 -42.80 -7.36 -26.32
N ASN A 11 -42.36 -8.03 -27.35
CA ASN A 11 -42.54 -9.47 -27.49
C ASN A 11 -41.66 -10.17 -26.44
N VAL A 12 -42.23 -11.07 -25.63
CA VAL A 12 -41.52 -11.81 -24.60
C VAL A 12 -40.24 -12.48 -25.15
N TRP A 13 -40.26 -12.86 -26.42
CA TRP A 13 -39.13 -13.41 -27.15
C TRP A 13 -37.98 -12.42 -27.33
N THR A 14 -38.23 -11.12 -27.48
CA THR A 14 -37.17 -10.10 -27.59
C THR A 14 -36.50 -9.87 -26.25
N ILE A 15 -37.26 -9.94 -25.15
CA ILE A 15 -36.69 -9.84 -23.78
C ILE A 15 -35.83 -11.05 -23.47
N LEU A 16 -36.32 -12.29 -23.79
CA LEU A 16 -35.54 -13.49 -23.62
C LEU A 16 -34.23 -13.48 -24.43
N GLY A 17 -34.31 -13.03 -25.70
CA GLY A 17 -33.14 -12.89 -26.56
C GLY A 17 -32.11 -11.91 -26.00
N ALA A 18 -32.54 -10.74 -25.50
CA ALA A 18 -31.65 -9.75 -24.89
C ALA A 18 -30.97 -10.25 -23.61
N LEU A 19 -31.70 -10.99 -22.77
CA LEU A 19 -31.15 -11.60 -21.55
C LEU A 19 -30.11 -12.69 -21.85
N LEU A 20 -30.35 -13.47 -22.92
CA LEU A 20 -29.41 -14.53 -23.33
C LEU A 20 -28.11 -13.93 -23.87
N VAL A 21 -28.19 -12.88 -24.69
CA VAL A 21 -27.00 -12.16 -25.18
C VAL A 21 -26.23 -11.49 -24.06
N ALA A 22 -26.91 -10.84 -23.12
CA ALA A 22 -26.27 -10.21 -21.96
C ALA A 22 -25.57 -11.25 -21.07
N GLY A 23 -26.18 -12.42 -20.86
CA GLY A 23 -25.61 -13.52 -20.10
C GLY A 23 -24.33 -14.08 -20.76
N CYS A 24 -24.36 -14.29 -22.10
CA CYS A 24 -23.18 -14.76 -22.83
C CYS A 24 -22.02 -13.75 -22.79
N LEU A 25 -22.30 -12.44 -22.88
CA LEU A 25 -21.27 -11.40 -22.77
C LEU A 25 -20.66 -11.36 -21.38
N MET A 26 -21.46 -11.54 -20.32
CA MET A 26 -20.95 -11.61 -18.97
C MET A 26 -20.06 -12.81 -18.73
N LEU A 27 -20.43 -13.97 -19.25
CA LEU A 27 -19.61 -15.19 -19.15
C LEU A 27 -18.29 -15.06 -19.93
N ALA A 28 -18.33 -14.44 -21.11
CA ALA A 28 -17.12 -14.21 -21.91
C ALA A 28 -16.12 -13.26 -21.21
N THR A 29 -16.64 -12.19 -20.57
CA THR A 29 -15.79 -11.28 -19.80
C THR A 29 -15.19 -11.96 -18.56
N TRP A 30 -15.93 -12.83 -17.87
CA TRP A 30 -15.43 -13.60 -16.74
C TRP A 30 -14.33 -14.59 -17.14
N ALA A 31 -14.51 -15.27 -18.28
CA ALA A 31 -13.50 -16.19 -18.81
C ALA A 31 -12.21 -15.43 -19.22
N ALA A 32 -12.33 -14.26 -19.83
CA ALA A 32 -11.18 -13.44 -20.21
C ALA A 32 -10.37 -12.94 -19.00
N ILE A 33 -11.04 -12.54 -17.93
CA ILE A 33 -10.40 -12.08 -16.67
C ILE A 33 -9.74 -13.26 -15.93
N GLY A 34 -10.34 -14.46 -16.00
CA GLY A 34 -9.80 -15.66 -15.36
C GLY A 34 -8.47 -16.16 -15.97
N TRP A 35 -8.24 -15.88 -17.25
CA TRP A 35 -7.03 -16.31 -17.95
C TRP A 35 -5.81 -15.39 -17.77
N THR A 36 -6.03 -14.17 -17.27
CA THR A 36 -4.96 -13.20 -17.00
C THR A 36 -4.35 -13.31 -15.60
N ARG A 37 -4.70 -14.34 -14.81
CA ARG A 37 -4.01 -14.57 -13.54
C ARG A 37 -2.56 -14.92 -13.82
N PRO A 38 -1.59 -14.12 -13.34
CA PRO A 38 -0.18 -14.47 -13.48
C PRO A 38 0.06 -15.81 -12.77
N ARG A 39 0.60 -16.77 -13.52
CA ARG A 39 1.04 -18.06 -12.97
C ARG A 39 2.13 -17.74 -11.95
N PRO A 40 2.08 -18.24 -10.72
CA PRO A 40 3.18 -18.05 -9.77
C PRO A 40 4.46 -18.56 -10.43
N PRO A 41 5.59 -17.86 -10.31
CA PRO A 41 6.87 -18.33 -10.82
C PRO A 41 7.11 -19.71 -10.24
N GLY A 42 7.34 -20.68 -11.13
CA GLY A 42 7.62 -22.06 -10.75
C GLY A 42 8.75 -22.07 -9.74
N ALA A 43 8.63 -22.91 -8.73
CA ALA A 43 9.63 -23.13 -7.71
C ALA A 43 11.01 -23.24 -8.38
N LEU A 44 11.86 -22.25 -8.14
CA LEU A 44 13.25 -22.33 -8.52
C LEU A 44 13.81 -23.51 -7.74
N GLY A 45 14.23 -24.56 -8.48
CA GLY A 45 14.87 -25.71 -7.91
C GLY A 45 16.00 -25.21 -7.02
N PHE A 46 15.98 -25.61 -5.77
CA PHE A 46 17.10 -25.38 -4.87
C PHE A 46 18.30 -26.14 -5.45
N VAL A 47 19.25 -25.41 -6.01
CA VAL A 47 20.59 -25.93 -6.26
C VAL A 47 21.23 -26.00 -4.88
N PRO A 48 21.61 -27.19 -4.37
CA PRO A 48 22.33 -27.26 -3.11
C PRO A 48 23.63 -26.47 -3.27
N ALA A 49 23.76 -25.39 -2.50
CA ALA A 49 25.01 -24.66 -2.41
C ALA A 49 26.05 -25.59 -1.79
N ASP A 50 27.13 -25.83 -2.52
CA ASP A 50 28.31 -26.52 -2.01
C ASP A 50 28.86 -25.69 -0.86
N LEU A 51 28.69 -26.22 0.36
CA LEU A 51 29.17 -25.57 1.58
C LEU A 51 30.69 -25.77 1.62
N THR A 52 31.43 -24.85 1.05
CA THR A 52 32.85 -24.72 1.32
C THR A 52 33.01 -24.33 2.78
N VAL A 53 33.37 -25.28 3.62
CA VAL A 53 33.76 -25.07 5.03
C VAL A 53 35.02 -24.20 5.05
N ILE A 54 34.85 -22.89 5.18
CA ILE A 54 35.96 -22.01 5.53
C ILE A 54 36.25 -22.25 6.99
N ALA A 55 37.46 -22.74 7.28
CA ALA A 55 37.94 -22.94 8.65
C ALA A 55 37.73 -21.64 9.45
N PRO A 56 37.23 -21.74 10.71
CA PRO A 56 37.05 -20.54 11.51
C PRO A 56 38.41 -19.88 11.77
N SER A 57 38.57 -18.67 11.23
CA SER A 57 39.66 -17.80 11.67
C SER A 57 39.42 -17.48 13.13
N THR A 58 40.39 -17.85 13.97
CA THR A 58 40.46 -17.55 15.40
C THR A 58 40.09 -16.07 15.59
N PRO A 59 39.01 -15.75 16.34
CA PRO A 59 38.68 -14.35 16.57
C PRO A 59 39.77 -13.74 17.45
N THR A 60 40.57 -12.85 16.89
CA THR A 60 41.31 -11.86 17.67
C THR A 60 40.29 -11.14 18.55
N PRO A 61 40.49 -11.04 19.88
CA PRO A 61 39.56 -10.33 20.73
C PRO A 61 39.48 -8.87 20.25
N SER A 62 38.42 -8.57 19.49
CA SER A 62 38.02 -7.21 19.20
C SER A 62 37.60 -6.57 20.53
N PRO A 63 38.07 -5.36 20.85
CA PRO A 63 37.62 -4.70 22.07
C PRO A 63 36.08 -4.71 22.07
N ALA A 64 35.51 -5.19 23.17
CA ALA A 64 34.07 -5.24 23.36
C ALA A 64 33.47 -3.90 22.90
N PRO A 65 32.45 -3.91 22.06
CA PRO A 65 31.72 -2.68 21.83
C PRO A 65 31.18 -2.28 23.20
N THR A 66 31.73 -1.22 23.76
CA THR A 66 31.08 -0.44 24.82
C THR A 66 29.62 -0.34 24.43
N ALA A 67 28.74 -0.88 25.26
CA ALA A 67 27.33 -0.79 25.06
C ALA A 67 27.01 0.68 24.73
N ALA A 68 26.90 0.94 23.45
CA ALA A 68 26.39 2.23 23.03
C ALA A 68 25.03 2.33 23.70
N ALA A 69 24.96 3.23 24.66
CA ALA A 69 23.70 3.63 25.26
C ALA A 69 22.66 3.60 24.14
N ILE A 70 21.55 2.91 24.41
CA ILE A 70 20.34 3.03 23.60
C ILE A 70 19.98 4.50 23.71
N GLY A 71 20.64 5.31 22.88
CA GLY A 71 20.28 6.70 22.68
C GLY A 71 18.88 6.64 22.14
N THR A 72 17.93 7.06 22.95
CA THR A 72 16.64 7.51 22.47
C THR A 72 16.93 8.23 21.18
N PRO A 73 16.39 7.85 20.01
CA PRO A 73 16.65 8.58 18.78
C PRO A 73 16.18 10.00 19.01
N SER A 74 17.15 10.89 19.24
CA SER A 74 16.91 12.31 19.32
C SER A 74 16.41 12.66 17.93
N ALA A 75 15.11 12.86 17.80
CA ALA A 75 14.49 13.31 16.57
C ALA A 75 15.20 14.61 16.18
N GLN A 76 16.14 14.51 15.23
CA GLN A 76 16.80 15.68 14.68
C GLN A 76 15.68 16.50 14.04
N ALA A 77 15.50 17.72 14.53
CA ALA A 77 14.45 18.61 14.03
C ALA A 77 14.53 18.72 12.50
N GLY A 78 13.49 18.22 11.82
CA GLY A 78 13.37 18.28 10.38
C GLY A 78 13.65 16.97 9.61
N VAL A 79 14.19 15.92 10.24
CA VAL A 79 14.42 14.62 9.58
C VAL A 79 13.41 13.61 10.05
N ILE A 80 12.66 13.02 9.11
CA ILE A 80 11.72 11.94 9.43
C ILE A 80 12.53 10.67 9.76
N ALA A 81 12.25 10.08 10.93
CA ALA A 81 12.88 8.86 11.39
C ALA A 81 11.87 8.00 12.15
N VAL A 82 12.14 6.71 12.27
CA VAL A 82 11.33 5.80 13.08
C VAL A 82 11.31 6.29 14.54
N GLY A 83 10.10 6.38 15.12
CA GLY A 83 9.86 6.93 16.46
C GLY A 83 9.56 8.43 16.49
N ALA A 84 9.82 9.17 15.40
CA ALA A 84 9.46 10.58 15.30
C ALA A 84 7.95 10.77 15.20
N TYR A 85 7.48 11.93 15.63
CA TYR A 85 6.13 12.39 15.38
C TYR A 85 6.12 13.28 14.14
N VAL A 86 5.13 13.07 13.29
CA VAL A 86 4.96 13.82 12.04
C VAL A 86 3.52 14.34 11.95
N GLN A 87 3.37 15.47 11.30
CA GLN A 87 2.09 16.10 11.05
C GLN A 87 1.86 16.19 9.55
N ILE A 88 0.64 15.94 9.11
CA ILE A 88 0.24 16.12 7.71
C ILE A 88 0.23 17.60 7.38
N LYS A 89 0.85 17.96 6.25
CA LYS A 89 0.90 19.34 5.75
C LYS A 89 0.83 19.41 4.23
N GLY A 90 0.42 20.58 3.72
CA GLY A 90 0.47 20.88 2.29
C GLY A 90 -0.56 20.12 1.45
N THR A 91 -1.63 19.65 2.06
CA THR A 91 -2.74 18.99 1.37
C THR A 91 -3.85 19.95 0.99
N GLU A 92 -3.72 21.24 1.32
CA GLU A 92 -4.70 22.29 1.03
C GLU A 92 -6.12 21.93 1.54
N GLY A 93 -6.19 21.23 2.67
CA GLY A 93 -7.45 20.75 3.25
C GLY A 93 -8.05 19.51 2.57
N GLN A 94 -7.40 18.97 1.53
CA GLN A 94 -7.85 17.74 0.87
C GLN A 94 -7.56 16.49 1.69
N GLY A 95 -6.66 16.60 2.68
CA GLY A 95 -6.17 15.47 3.47
C GLY A 95 -5.25 14.53 2.68
N LEU A 96 -4.44 13.76 3.40
CA LEU A 96 -3.48 12.81 2.85
C LEU A 96 -4.07 11.40 2.79
N ARG A 97 -3.93 10.73 1.64
CA ARG A 97 -4.30 9.31 1.51
C ARG A 97 -3.25 8.46 2.20
N ILE A 98 -3.66 7.76 3.24
CA ILE A 98 -2.84 6.76 3.92
C ILE A 98 -3.14 5.39 3.29
N ARG A 99 -2.09 4.68 2.89
CA ARG A 99 -2.20 3.51 2.03
C ARG A 99 -1.80 2.21 2.75
N SER A 100 -2.26 1.08 2.23
CA SER A 100 -1.94 -0.25 2.77
C SER A 100 -0.49 -0.68 2.53
N ALA A 101 0.16 -0.14 1.48
CA ALA A 101 1.54 -0.41 1.13
C ALA A 101 2.19 0.84 0.51
N PRO A 102 3.55 0.91 0.44
CA PRO A 102 4.24 1.99 -0.27
C PRO A 102 3.87 1.99 -1.76
N GLY A 103 3.62 3.17 -2.33
CA GLY A 103 3.34 3.33 -3.77
C GLY A 103 1.97 3.87 -4.09
N LEU A 104 1.86 4.50 -5.28
CA LEU A 104 0.64 5.18 -5.73
C LEU A 104 -0.48 4.21 -6.11
N ASN A 105 -0.14 2.96 -6.44
CA ASN A 105 -1.10 1.93 -6.88
C ASN A 105 -1.68 1.10 -5.73
N SER A 106 -1.20 1.29 -4.49
CA SER A 106 -1.72 0.59 -3.33
C SER A 106 -3.06 1.18 -2.86
N ASP A 107 -3.88 0.35 -2.21
CA ASP A 107 -5.20 0.76 -1.72
C ASP A 107 -5.10 1.84 -0.65
N THR A 108 -6.05 2.78 -0.66
CA THR A 108 -6.20 3.77 0.40
C THR A 108 -6.93 3.13 1.58
N VAL A 109 -6.28 3.06 2.73
CA VAL A 109 -6.88 2.54 3.98
C VAL A 109 -7.81 3.59 4.58
N PHE A 110 -7.30 4.82 4.72
CA PHE A 110 -8.07 5.97 5.19
C PHE A 110 -7.44 7.27 4.67
N ARG A 111 -8.09 8.38 4.98
CA ARG A 111 -7.57 9.73 4.72
C ARG A 111 -7.26 10.42 6.04
N GLY A 112 -6.00 10.85 6.21
CA GLY A 112 -5.58 11.69 7.31
C GLY A 112 -5.90 13.16 7.02
N GLU A 113 -6.28 13.91 8.03
CA GLU A 113 -6.64 15.32 7.90
C GLU A 113 -5.38 16.22 7.89
N GLU A 114 -5.51 17.44 7.36
CA GLU A 114 -4.47 18.47 7.48
C GLU A 114 -4.20 18.75 8.95
N ALA A 115 -2.93 18.88 9.32
CA ALA A 115 -2.46 19.07 10.69
C ALA A 115 -2.68 17.87 11.64
N GLU A 116 -3.17 16.72 11.16
CA GLU A 116 -3.25 15.51 11.98
C GLU A 116 -1.86 14.95 12.27
N THR A 117 -1.62 14.53 13.52
CA THR A 117 -0.31 14.04 13.99
C THR A 117 -0.28 12.52 14.01
N PHE A 118 0.83 11.94 13.54
CA PHE A 118 1.09 10.52 13.52
C PHE A 118 2.48 10.21 14.09
N LYS A 119 2.68 8.98 14.55
CA LYS A 119 3.99 8.46 14.92
C LYS A 119 4.54 7.59 13.81
N VAL A 120 5.78 7.80 13.41
CA VAL A 120 6.48 6.98 12.42
C VAL A 120 6.91 5.66 13.07
N THR A 121 6.54 4.54 12.46
CA THR A 121 6.83 3.20 12.99
C THR A 121 7.73 2.37 12.08
N ASP A 122 7.80 2.69 10.78
CA ASP A 122 8.64 1.96 9.81
C ASP A 122 8.98 2.85 8.59
N GLY A 123 9.99 2.45 7.82
CA GLY A 123 10.48 3.14 6.63
C GLY A 123 11.95 3.58 6.76
N PRO A 124 12.49 4.31 5.78
CA PRO A 124 11.84 4.75 4.54
C PRO A 124 11.76 3.67 3.45
N GLN A 125 10.73 3.73 2.63
CA GLN A 125 10.58 2.94 1.41
C GLN A 125 10.53 3.86 0.20
N GLN A 126 11.31 3.55 -0.85
CA GLN A 126 11.33 4.33 -2.09
C GLN A 126 10.48 3.63 -3.15
N THR A 127 9.37 4.24 -3.55
CA THR A 127 8.47 3.66 -4.56
C THR A 127 7.76 4.78 -5.31
N ASP A 128 7.64 4.64 -6.63
CA ASP A 128 6.96 5.60 -7.53
C ASP A 128 7.51 7.04 -7.44
N GLY A 129 8.82 7.19 -7.16
CA GLY A 129 9.47 8.50 -7.04
C GLY A 129 9.24 9.21 -5.71
N TYR A 130 8.56 8.58 -4.77
CA TYR A 130 8.28 9.12 -3.43
C TYR A 130 9.00 8.32 -2.36
N THR A 131 9.28 8.99 -1.24
CA THR A 131 9.72 8.35 0.01
C THR A 131 8.50 8.09 0.88
N TRP A 132 8.27 6.83 1.25
CA TRP A 132 7.12 6.41 2.04
C TRP A 132 7.52 6.04 3.45
N TRP A 133 6.72 6.45 4.42
CA TRP A 133 6.87 6.12 5.83
C TRP A 133 5.60 5.48 6.36
N HIS A 134 5.75 4.44 7.14
CA HIS A 134 4.63 3.84 7.84
C HIS A 134 4.34 4.64 9.11
N VAL A 135 3.10 5.08 9.23
CA VAL A 135 2.65 5.96 10.30
C VAL A 135 1.45 5.36 11.02
N VAL A 136 1.33 5.66 12.31
CA VAL A 136 0.24 5.19 13.19
C VAL A 136 -0.28 6.38 13.98
N ALA A 137 -1.59 6.50 14.10
CA ALA A 137 -2.18 7.55 14.93
C ALA A 137 -1.87 7.27 16.42
N PRO A 138 -1.42 8.28 17.22
CA PRO A 138 -0.95 8.06 18.59
C PRO A 138 -2.00 7.48 19.54
N TYR A 139 -3.27 7.74 19.28
CA TYR A 139 -4.39 7.34 20.14
C TYR A 139 -5.30 6.28 19.53
N ASP A 140 -5.00 5.84 18.29
CA ASP A 140 -5.80 4.84 17.58
C ASP A 140 -4.89 3.98 16.68
N ASN A 141 -4.46 2.84 17.20
CA ASN A 141 -3.59 1.91 16.49
C ASN A 141 -4.26 1.25 15.26
N THR A 142 -5.58 1.40 15.11
CA THR A 142 -6.29 0.91 13.91
C THR A 142 -6.09 1.85 12.72
N ARG A 143 -5.71 3.10 12.98
CA ARG A 143 -5.39 4.09 11.96
C ARG A 143 -3.89 4.08 11.68
N ALA A 144 -3.46 3.13 10.86
CA ALA A 144 -2.07 2.92 10.47
C ALA A 144 -1.96 2.70 8.96
N GLY A 145 -0.81 3.07 8.37
CA GLY A 145 -0.52 2.84 6.98
C GLY A 145 0.63 3.70 6.45
N TRP A 146 0.82 3.68 5.14
CA TRP A 146 1.93 4.34 4.46
C TRP A 146 1.56 5.73 3.96
N ALA A 147 2.40 6.68 4.26
CA ALA A 147 2.27 8.10 3.91
C ALA A 147 3.51 8.59 3.13
N ALA A 148 3.31 9.45 2.13
CA ALA A 148 4.42 10.07 1.39
C ALA A 148 5.06 11.18 2.21
N ALA A 149 6.41 11.17 2.29
CA ALA A 149 7.20 12.11 3.06
C ALA A 149 6.97 13.58 2.71
N ASP A 150 6.67 13.86 1.45
CA ASP A 150 6.46 15.22 0.93
C ASP A 150 5.33 15.97 1.64
N PHE A 151 4.38 15.21 2.19
CA PHE A 151 3.23 15.73 2.93
C PHE A 151 3.35 15.57 4.45
N LEU A 152 4.57 15.30 4.94
CA LEU A 152 4.85 15.10 6.36
C LEU A 152 5.83 16.14 6.88
N ALA A 153 5.56 16.70 8.05
CA ALA A 153 6.50 17.55 8.78
C ALA A 153 6.79 16.95 10.14
N VAL A 154 8.06 16.88 10.54
CA VAL A 154 8.42 16.47 11.89
C VAL A 154 7.94 17.51 12.90
N VAL A 155 7.29 17.00 13.96
CA VAL A 155 6.80 17.82 15.07
C VAL A 155 7.30 17.24 16.40
N PRO A 156 7.36 18.05 17.48
CA PRO A 156 7.66 17.53 18.81
C PRO A 156 6.65 16.47 19.22
N ALA A 157 7.05 15.56 20.10
CA ALA A 157 6.13 14.60 20.71
C ALA A 157 5.02 15.34 21.49
N PRO A 158 3.76 14.90 21.37
CA PRO A 158 2.64 15.49 22.08
C PRO A 158 2.70 15.24 23.59
#